data_3ce96e8d3b7dc29ae3b1f968cc5a974d
#
_entry.id   3ce96e8d3b7dc29ae3b1f968cc5a974d
#
_cell.length_a   1.000
_cell.length_b   1.000
_cell.length_c   1.000
_cell.angle_alpha   90.00
_cell.angle_beta   90.00
_cell.angle_gamma   90.00
#
_symmetry.space_group_name_H-M   'P 1'
#
loop_
_entity.id
_entity.type
_entity.pdbx_description
1 polymer ?
#
loop_
_entity_poly.entity_id
_entity_poly.type
_entity_poly.pdbx_seq_one_letter_code
_entity_poly.pdbx_strand_id
1 'polypeptide(L)'
;MQRIAYIVLCLCLGAVSLWAQDKEKPALQIADNTFFDPTKKEVVEEKYQFGVEYRVEAGYVQHWQRPHDISFRDMYLHGVRLGATFTFKLPLRFGLETGLLYTLVYGRNDQHWRSMDAPSVQTEYIQHRVLEHNLTVPVRAYYTIPLWKKLNLFFYAGPQLHIGLAENDYMQLHLSEGTKNWLETQGVPTEPYDRMADELIRANIQMGLGGGLEWDCYRLQSGYDFGLNNLVKHPQAKGQYMSEWGWFVSFCYRF
;
A
#
# COMPACT_ATOMS: atom_id res chain seq x y z
N MET A 1 -2.27 -9.94 19.92
CA MET A 1 -2.34 -9.20 18.66
C MET A 1 -3.71 -9.26 17.95
N GLN A 2 -4.42 -10.39 17.92
CA GLN A 2 -5.80 -10.47 17.37
C GLN A 2 -6.79 -9.44 17.93
N ARG A 3 -6.69 -9.05 19.21
CA ARG A 3 -7.61 -8.09 19.86
C ARG A 3 -7.46 -6.65 19.33
N ILE A 4 -6.27 -6.24 18.89
CA ILE A 4 -6.04 -4.88 18.36
C ILE A 4 -6.62 -4.74 16.95
N ALA A 5 -6.50 -5.77 16.11
CA ALA A 5 -7.11 -5.78 14.78
C ALA A 5 -8.64 -5.70 14.83
N TYR A 6 -9.27 -6.38 15.79
CA TYR A 6 -10.72 -6.28 16.02
C TYR A 6 -11.16 -4.89 16.48
N ILE A 7 -10.38 -4.23 17.35
CA ILE A 7 -10.70 -2.88 17.83
C ILE A 7 -10.62 -1.86 16.69
N VAL A 8 -9.60 -1.93 15.83
CA VAL A 8 -9.46 -1.04 14.67
C VAL A 8 -10.60 -1.29 13.66
N LEU A 9 -10.95 -2.54 13.39
CA LEU A 9 -12.07 -2.88 12.51
C LEU A 9 -13.41 -2.41 13.06
N CYS A 10 -13.66 -2.56 14.37
CA CYS A 10 -14.89 -2.08 15.03
C CYS A 10 -14.96 -0.54 15.08
N LEU A 11 -13.83 0.15 15.27
CA LEU A 11 -13.80 1.62 15.23
C LEU A 11 -14.07 2.15 13.82
N CYS A 12 -13.54 1.51 12.77
CA CYS A 12 -13.83 1.86 11.38
C CYS A 12 -15.31 1.59 11.01
N LEU A 13 -15.87 0.47 11.42
CA LEU A 13 -17.27 0.13 11.16
C LEU A 13 -18.25 0.95 12.02
N GLY A 14 -17.89 1.25 13.27
CA GLY A 14 -18.71 2.08 14.16
C GLY A 14 -18.78 3.55 13.75
N ALA A 15 -17.69 4.11 13.20
CA ALA A 15 -17.67 5.47 12.65
C ALA A 15 -18.57 5.61 11.40
N VAL A 16 -18.68 4.56 10.58
CA VAL A 16 -19.53 4.53 9.39
C VAL A 16 -21.02 4.49 9.77
N SER A 17 -21.40 3.77 10.84
CA SER A 17 -22.81 3.63 11.23
C SER A 17 -23.39 4.86 11.95
N LEU A 18 -22.57 5.61 12.69
CA LEU A 18 -22.99 6.84 13.36
C LEU A 18 -23.22 8.03 12.42
N TRP A 19 -22.59 8.03 11.25
CA TRP A 19 -22.67 9.11 10.26
C TRP A 19 -23.77 8.93 9.22
N ALA A 20 -24.31 7.72 9.08
CA ALA A 20 -25.36 7.42 8.11
C ALA A 20 -26.76 7.89 8.56
N GLN A 21 -26.93 8.28 9.82
CA GLN A 21 -28.24 8.63 10.39
C GLN A 21 -28.64 10.11 10.29
N ASP A 22 -27.75 11.03 9.88
CA ASP A 22 -28.02 12.47 9.98
C ASP A 22 -27.85 13.23 8.65
N LYS A 23 -28.53 12.79 7.60
CA LYS A 23 -28.74 13.63 6.41
C LYS A 23 -30.20 13.59 5.97
N GLU A 24 -30.99 14.53 6.47
CA GLU A 24 -32.19 14.96 5.79
C GLU A 24 -31.85 15.36 4.35
N LYS A 25 -32.45 14.67 3.39
CA LYS A 25 -32.28 14.99 1.97
C LYS A 25 -32.85 16.38 1.72
N PRO A 26 -32.09 17.34 1.14
CA PRO A 26 -32.67 18.57 0.68
C PRO A 26 -33.73 18.27 -0.37
N ALA A 27 -34.91 18.86 -0.19
CA ALA A 27 -36.04 18.70 -1.11
C ALA A 27 -35.61 19.06 -2.52
N LEU A 28 -35.92 18.17 -3.45
CA LEU A 28 -35.74 18.36 -4.89
C LEU A 28 -36.66 19.51 -5.34
N GLN A 29 -36.10 20.71 -5.49
CA GLN A 29 -36.79 21.77 -6.23
C GLN A 29 -36.69 21.42 -7.71
N ILE A 30 -37.83 21.02 -8.27
CA ILE A 30 -38.03 20.89 -9.71
C ILE A 30 -37.99 22.30 -10.29
N ALA A 31 -36.86 22.65 -10.90
CA ALA A 31 -36.74 23.91 -11.62
C ALA A 31 -37.48 23.81 -12.96
N ASP A 32 -38.34 24.81 -13.20
CA ASP A 32 -39.16 25.02 -14.38
C ASP A 32 -38.36 24.87 -15.70
N ASN A 33 -39.06 24.28 -16.67
CA ASN A 33 -38.63 24.17 -18.06
C ASN A 33 -38.48 25.54 -18.72
N THR A 34 -37.29 26.10 -18.68
CA THR A 34 -36.95 27.23 -19.53
C THR A 34 -36.23 26.72 -20.79
N PHE A 35 -36.82 27.07 -21.91
CA PHE A 35 -36.39 26.82 -23.28
C PHE A 35 -34.88 26.97 -23.49
N PHE A 36 -34.29 26.00 -24.18
CA PHE A 36 -32.89 25.95 -24.57
C PHE A 36 -32.56 27.14 -25.52
N ASP A 37 -31.90 28.14 -25.02
CA ASP A 37 -31.32 29.23 -25.82
C ASP A 37 -29.85 28.88 -26.19
N PRO A 38 -29.56 28.50 -27.46
CA PRO A 38 -28.22 28.06 -27.85
C PRO A 38 -27.18 29.18 -27.89
N THR A 39 -27.56 30.43 -27.65
CA THR A 39 -26.67 31.58 -27.70
C THR A 39 -26.08 31.98 -26.34
N LYS A 40 -26.68 31.52 -25.26
CA LYS A 40 -26.07 31.67 -23.93
C LYS A 40 -25.06 30.57 -23.70
N LYS A 41 -23.77 30.86 -23.96
CA LYS A 41 -22.69 30.17 -23.27
C LYS A 41 -22.85 30.48 -21.77
N GLU A 42 -23.55 29.59 -21.05
CA GLU A 42 -23.38 29.54 -19.61
C GLU A 42 -21.90 29.26 -19.35
N VAL A 43 -21.16 30.32 -19.05
CA VAL A 43 -19.91 30.19 -18.33
C VAL A 43 -20.34 29.65 -16.97
N VAL A 44 -20.34 28.33 -16.85
CA VAL A 44 -20.45 27.66 -15.56
C VAL A 44 -19.17 28.07 -14.84
N GLU A 45 -19.22 29.18 -14.13
CA GLU A 45 -18.28 29.45 -13.05
C GLU A 45 -18.48 28.29 -12.07
N GLU A 46 -17.69 27.23 -12.24
CA GLU A 46 -17.51 26.22 -11.22
C GLU A 46 -17.00 26.97 -9.99
N LYS A 47 -17.92 27.36 -9.12
CA LYS A 47 -17.62 27.86 -7.80
C LYS A 47 -16.91 26.74 -7.08
N TYR A 48 -15.57 26.73 -7.15
CA TYR A 48 -14.73 25.80 -6.43
C TYR A 48 -14.97 25.96 -4.93
N GLN A 49 -15.78 25.08 -4.40
CA GLN A 49 -16.00 25.02 -2.96
C GLN A 49 -14.86 24.19 -2.38
N PHE A 50 -14.14 24.78 -1.42
CA PHE A 50 -13.30 24.00 -0.54
C PHE A 50 -14.14 22.89 0.08
N GLY A 51 -13.76 21.65 -0.13
CA GLY A 51 -14.51 20.51 0.37
C GLY A 51 -13.55 19.41 0.84
N VAL A 52 -14.01 18.66 1.82
CA VAL A 52 -13.33 17.44 2.26
C VAL A 52 -14.17 16.26 1.79
N GLU A 53 -13.55 15.34 1.09
CA GLU A 53 -14.15 14.09 0.67
C GLU A 53 -13.56 12.93 1.44
N TYR A 54 -14.39 12.00 1.85
CA TYR A 54 -14.01 10.78 2.54
C TYR A 54 -14.15 9.61 1.59
N ARG A 55 -13.14 8.75 1.54
CA ARG A 55 -13.14 7.55 0.70
C ARG A 55 -12.69 6.36 1.51
N VAL A 56 -13.26 5.20 1.19
CA VAL A 56 -12.68 3.91 1.56
C VAL A 56 -12.01 3.31 0.33
N GLU A 57 -10.90 2.65 0.56
CA GLU A 57 -10.07 2.05 -0.48
C GLU A 57 -9.91 0.56 -0.20
N ALA A 58 -10.05 -0.25 -1.25
CA ALA A 58 -9.70 -1.66 -1.25
C ALA A 58 -8.95 -2.00 -2.54
N GLY A 59 -7.86 -2.74 -2.45
CA GLY A 59 -7.06 -3.02 -3.63
C GLY A 59 -6.10 -4.17 -3.48
N TYR A 60 -5.50 -4.52 -4.60
CA TYR A 60 -4.38 -5.44 -4.70
C TYR A 60 -3.08 -4.64 -4.70
N VAL A 61 -2.06 -5.20 -4.07
CA VAL A 61 -0.72 -4.61 -4.02
C VAL A 61 0.32 -5.69 -4.25
N GLN A 62 1.39 -5.30 -4.91
CA GLN A 62 2.60 -6.11 -5.04
C GLN A 62 3.80 -5.26 -4.63
N HIS A 63 4.58 -5.77 -3.68
CA HIS A 63 5.86 -5.20 -3.28
C HIS A 63 6.99 -6.09 -3.73
N TRP A 64 8.15 -5.52 -3.95
CA TRP A 64 9.39 -6.26 -4.03
C TRP A 64 10.50 -5.56 -3.26
N GLN A 65 11.12 -6.37 -2.44
CA GLN A 65 12.27 -6.01 -1.64
C GLN A 65 13.52 -6.39 -2.42
N ARG A 66 14.38 -5.42 -2.67
CA ARG A 66 15.59 -5.58 -3.45
C ARG A 66 16.82 -5.30 -2.59
N PRO A 67 17.49 -6.35 -2.09
CA PRO A 67 18.74 -6.22 -1.35
C PRO A 67 19.90 -5.94 -2.32
N HIS A 68 20.90 -5.20 -1.85
CA HIS A 68 22.14 -4.93 -2.55
C HIS A 68 23.31 -5.11 -1.60
N ASP A 69 24.31 -5.90 -2.02
CA ASP A 69 25.52 -6.25 -1.25
C ASP A 69 25.23 -6.81 0.16
N ILE A 70 24.11 -7.46 0.34
CA ILE A 70 23.73 -8.17 1.57
C ILE A 70 23.20 -9.56 1.26
N SER A 71 23.26 -10.46 2.23
CA SER A 71 22.80 -11.84 2.09
C SER A 71 21.26 -12.00 2.05
N PHE A 72 20.51 -10.90 2.10
CA PHE A 72 19.06 -10.94 1.93
C PHE A 72 18.70 -11.26 0.49
N ARG A 73 17.50 -11.76 0.30
CA ARG A 73 17.00 -12.21 -1.00
C ARG A 73 16.09 -11.18 -1.62
N ASP A 74 16.09 -11.16 -2.93
CA ASP A 74 14.99 -10.57 -3.69
C ASP A 74 13.69 -11.25 -3.29
N MET A 75 12.72 -10.47 -2.80
CA MET A 75 11.44 -10.99 -2.36
C MET A 75 10.31 -10.29 -3.11
N TYR A 76 9.43 -11.09 -3.70
CA TYR A 76 8.20 -10.61 -4.31
C TYR A 76 7.04 -10.92 -3.37
N LEU A 77 6.42 -9.86 -2.87
CA LEU A 77 5.29 -9.93 -1.95
C LEU A 77 4.04 -9.42 -2.64
N HIS A 78 2.93 -10.10 -2.50
CA HIS A 78 1.65 -9.71 -3.08
C HIS A 78 0.51 -9.90 -2.07
N GLY A 79 -0.49 -9.06 -2.15
CA GLY A 79 -1.57 -9.11 -1.19
C GLY A 79 -2.62 -8.04 -1.38
N VAL A 80 -3.21 -7.62 -0.28
CA VAL A 80 -4.34 -6.70 -0.25
C VAL A 80 -4.00 -5.43 0.52
N ARG A 81 -4.61 -4.34 0.09
CA ARG A 81 -4.57 -3.05 0.76
C ARG A 81 -5.98 -2.57 1.03
N LEU A 82 -6.23 -2.11 2.26
CA LEU A 82 -7.51 -1.61 2.74
C LEU A 82 -7.29 -0.34 3.55
N GLY A 83 -8.19 0.63 3.46
CA GLY A 83 -8.11 1.81 4.29
C GLY A 83 -9.10 2.90 3.98
N ALA A 84 -8.84 4.07 4.57
CA ALA A 84 -9.63 5.26 4.37
C ALA A 84 -8.73 6.45 4.05
N THR A 85 -9.18 7.29 3.12
CA THR A 85 -8.48 8.50 2.72
C THR A 85 -9.40 9.71 2.80
N PHE A 86 -8.78 10.88 3.01
CA PHE A 86 -9.42 12.19 3.05
C PHE A 86 -8.82 13.03 1.94
N THR A 87 -9.67 13.62 1.13
CA THR A 87 -9.24 14.48 0.04
C THR A 87 -9.72 15.90 0.29
N PHE A 88 -8.79 16.82 0.39
CA PHE A 88 -9.04 18.26 0.44
C PHE A 88 -9.05 18.80 -0.98
N LYS A 89 -10.20 19.27 -1.45
CA LYS A 89 -10.31 19.93 -2.75
C LYS A 89 -9.72 21.33 -2.70
N LEU A 90 -8.83 21.64 -3.62
CA LEU A 90 -8.18 22.92 -3.80
C LEU A 90 -8.67 23.57 -5.10
N PRO A 91 -8.52 24.91 -5.25
CA PRO A 91 -8.79 25.59 -6.51
C PRO A 91 -8.02 24.99 -7.68
N LEU A 92 -8.47 25.29 -8.91
CA LEU A 92 -7.82 24.88 -10.17
C LEU A 92 -7.74 23.35 -10.36
N ARG A 93 -8.70 22.59 -9.79
CA ARG A 93 -8.80 21.13 -9.92
C ARG A 93 -7.66 20.34 -9.24
N PHE A 94 -6.92 21.00 -8.37
CA PHE A 94 -5.96 20.34 -7.50
C PHE A 94 -6.64 19.78 -6.27
N GLY A 95 -5.97 18.91 -5.60
CA GLY A 95 -6.36 18.40 -4.29
C GLY A 95 -5.17 17.82 -3.54
N LEU A 96 -5.35 17.68 -2.24
CA LEU A 96 -4.42 17.03 -1.35
C LEU A 96 -5.13 15.84 -0.70
N GLU A 97 -4.53 14.67 -0.81
CA GLU A 97 -5.07 13.45 -0.21
C GLU A 97 -4.13 12.94 0.87
N THR A 98 -4.71 12.55 2.00
CA THR A 98 -4.02 11.82 3.07
C THR A 98 -4.96 10.77 3.64
N GLY A 99 -4.45 9.87 4.48
CA GLY A 99 -5.28 8.82 5.05
C GLY A 99 -4.47 7.78 5.78
N LEU A 100 -5.10 6.63 5.99
CA LEU A 100 -4.51 5.48 6.64
C LEU A 100 -4.85 4.23 5.84
N LEU A 101 -3.83 3.55 5.33
CA LEU A 101 -3.97 2.35 4.52
C LEU A 101 -3.23 1.20 5.22
N TYR A 102 -3.92 0.11 5.45
CA TYR A 102 -3.33 -1.13 5.96
C TYR A 102 -3.08 -2.07 4.79
N THR A 103 -1.89 -2.65 4.76
CA THR A 103 -1.45 -3.58 3.73
C THR A 103 -1.04 -4.91 4.37
N LEU A 104 -1.55 -6.00 3.80
CA LEU A 104 -1.17 -7.36 4.15
C LEU A 104 -0.63 -8.02 2.89
N VAL A 105 0.65 -8.35 2.90
CA VAL A 105 1.30 -9.01 1.76
C VAL A 105 1.97 -10.32 2.19
N TYR A 106 2.02 -11.24 1.25
CA TYR A 106 2.63 -12.56 1.39
C TYR A 106 3.59 -12.81 0.24
N GLY A 107 4.71 -13.45 0.55
CA GLY A 107 5.68 -13.90 -0.43
C GLY A 107 6.28 -15.24 -0.10
N ARG A 108 6.78 -15.91 -1.11
CA ARG A 108 7.50 -17.16 -0.97
C ARG A 108 8.80 -17.08 -1.77
N ASN A 109 9.87 -17.61 -1.18
CA ASN A 109 11.16 -17.77 -1.85
C ASN A 109 11.81 -19.05 -1.34
N ASP A 110 12.41 -19.80 -2.25
CA ASP A 110 13.13 -21.04 -1.93
C ASP A 110 14.62 -20.80 -2.13
N GLN A 111 15.42 -21.00 -1.08
CA GLN A 111 16.88 -20.89 -1.15
C GLN A 111 17.51 -22.28 -1.14
N HIS A 112 18.35 -22.53 -2.13
CA HIS A 112 18.97 -23.83 -2.37
C HIS A 112 20.46 -23.83 -2.04
N TRP A 113 20.90 -24.95 -1.45
CA TRP A 113 22.31 -25.24 -1.21
C TRP A 113 22.65 -26.65 -1.69
N ARG A 114 23.95 -26.92 -1.84
CA ARG A 114 24.43 -28.30 -1.96
C ARG A 114 24.45 -28.92 -0.58
N SER A 115 23.98 -30.15 -0.48
CA SER A 115 24.04 -30.91 0.78
C SER A 115 25.49 -31.07 1.24
N MET A 116 25.75 -30.80 2.52
CA MET A 116 27.05 -31.03 3.14
C MET A 116 27.31 -32.53 3.37
N ASP A 117 26.24 -33.34 3.56
CA ASP A 117 26.33 -34.75 3.83
C ASP A 117 26.40 -35.59 2.53
N ALA A 118 25.80 -35.11 1.43
CA ALA A 118 25.78 -35.77 0.14
C ALA A 118 25.92 -34.77 -1.04
N PRO A 119 27.05 -34.07 -1.19
CA PRO A 119 27.20 -32.94 -2.12
C PRO A 119 27.09 -33.32 -3.61
N SER A 120 27.16 -34.59 -3.96
CA SER A 120 27.06 -35.04 -5.35
C SER A 120 25.65 -35.43 -5.81
N VAL A 121 24.68 -35.54 -4.89
CA VAL A 121 23.39 -36.17 -5.19
C VAL A 121 22.17 -35.34 -4.77
N GLN A 122 22.26 -34.49 -3.77
CA GLN A 122 21.09 -33.81 -3.20
C GLN A 122 21.25 -32.29 -3.16
N THR A 123 20.20 -31.61 -3.61
CA THR A 123 20.00 -30.18 -3.41
C THR A 123 19.09 -30.01 -2.21
N GLU A 124 19.58 -29.31 -1.19
CA GLU A 124 18.84 -28.96 0.02
C GLU A 124 18.32 -27.55 -0.10
N TYR A 125 17.23 -27.23 0.58
CA TYR A 125 16.65 -25.89 0.50
C TYR A 125 15.93 -25.50 1.78
N ILE A 126 15.87 -24.18 1.99
CA ILE A 126 14.98 -23.56 2.94
C ILE A 126 13.88 -22.84 2.14
N GLN A 127 12.64 -23.16 2.45
CA GLN A 127 11.50 -22.45 1.93
C GLN A 127 11.11 -21.34 2.89
N HIS A 128 11.24 -20.10 2.44
CA HIS A 128 10.82 -18.92 3.17
C HIS A 128 9.39 -18.55 2.78
N ARG A 129 8.57 -18.28 3.78
CA ARG A 129 7.20 -17.75 3.63
C ARG A 129 7.08 -16.50 4.46
N VAL A 130 7.12 -15.38 3.80
CA VAL A 130 7.07 -14.08 4.47
C VAL A 130 5.65 -13.56 4.48
N LEU A 131 5.18 -13.15 5.64
CA LEU A 131 3.92 -12.45 5.84
C LEU A 131 4.23 -11.08 6.45
N GLU A 132 3.94 -10.03 5.71
CA GLU A 132 4.24 -8.66 6.10
C GLU A 132 2.96 -7.86 6.33
N HIS A 133 2.94 -7.11 7.43
CA HIS A 133 1.87 -6.22 7.86
C HIS A 133 2.37 -4.79 7.88
N ASN A 134 1.74 -3.90 7.12
CA ASN A 134 2.17 -2.53 7.00
C ASN A 134 1.01 -1.55 7.21
N LEU A 135 1.38 -0.37 7.67
CA LEU A 135 0.50 0.79 7.76
C LEU A 135 1.11 1.92 6.92
N THR A 136 0.33 2.50 6.02
CA THR A 136 0.80 3.57 5.14
C THR A 136 -0.01 4.83 5.36
N VAL A 137 0.70 5.95 5.54
CA VAL A 137 0.12 7.31 5.59
C VAL A 137 0.55 8.04 4.32
N PRO A 138 -0.31 8.11 3.28
CA PRO A 138 -0.01 8.86 2.07
C PRO A 138 -0.20 10.36 2.27
N VAL A 139 0.60 11.16 1.59
CA VAL A 139 0.41 12.62 1.42
C VAL A 139 0.57 12.91 -0.07
N ARG A 140 -0.55 12.95 -0.80
CA ARG A 140 -0.56 13.00 -2.27
C ARG A 140 -1.19 14.28 -2.77
N ALA A 141 -0.49 15.02 -3.61
CA ALA A 141 -1.09 16.04 -4.44
C ALA A 141 -1.66 15.40 -5.70
N TYR A 142 -2.87 15.75 -6.08
CA TYR A 142 -3.46 15.25 -7.30
C TYR A 142 -4.06 16.37 -8.14
N TYR A 143 -4.18 16.09 -9.44
CA TYR A 143 -4.79 16.96 -10.43
C TYR A 143 -5.86 16.19 -11.20
N THR A 144 -7.05 16.80 -11.35
CA THR A 144 -8.21 16.17 -11.98
C THR A 144 -8.53 16.81 -13.32
N ILE A 145 -8.71 16.00 -14.34
CA ILE A 145 -9.09 16.42 -15.71
C ILE A 145 -10.50 15.87 -15.99
N PRO A 146 -11.53 16.70 -16.15
CA PRO A 146 -12.84 16.24 -16.54
C PRO A 146 -12.80 15.74 -17.98
N LEU A 147 -13.25 14.50 -18.20
CA LEU A 147 -13.37 13.89 -19.51
C LEU A 147 -14.83 13.98 -20.03
N TRP A 148 -15.78 13.69 -19.14
CA TRP A 148 -17.21 13.70 -19.48
C TRP A 148 -18.00 14.10 -18.22
N LYS A 149 -19.33 14.30 -18.35
CA LYS A 149 -20.22 14.82 -17.29
C LYS A 149 -19.93 14.32 -15.88
N LYS A 150 -19.64 13.03 -15.71
CA LYS A 150 -19.36 12.39 -14.42
C LYS A 150 -18.02 11.63 -14.39
N LEU A 151 -17.30 11.60 -15.50
CA LEU A 151 -16.04 10.87 -15.65
C LEU A 151 -14.87 11.84 -15.63
N ASN A 152 -13.97 11.63 -14.67
CA ASN A 152 -12.73 12.38 -14.54
C ASN A 152 -11.54 11.45 -14.65
N LEU A 153 -10.49 11.93 -15.29
CA LEU A 153 -9.16 11.36 -15.21
C LEU A 153 -8.39 12.12 -14.12
N PHE A 154 -7.61 11.45 -13.31
CA PHE A 154 -6.75 12.13 -12.34
C PHE A 154 -5.36 11.51 -12.30
N PHE A 155 -4.39 12.33 -11.91
CA PHE A 155 -3.02 11.94 -11.63
C PHE A 155 -2.65 12.41 -10.24
N TYR A 156 -1.77 11.68 -9.58
CA TYR A 156 -1.26 12.09 -8.28
C TYR A 156 0.23 11.77 -8.17
N ALA A 157 0.89 12.52 -7.29
CA ALA A 157 2.23 12.24 -6.81
C ALA A 157 2.39 12.77 -5.39
N GLY A 158 3.27 12.15 -4.62
CA GLY A 158 3.59 12.64 -3.29
C GLY A 158 4.30 11.62 -2.42
N PRO A 159 4.87 12.10 -1.30
CA PRO A 159 5.49 11.23 -0.31
C PRO A 159 4.46 10.42 0.45
N GLN A 160 4.89 9.29 0.97
CA GLN A 160 4.14 8.48 1.93
C GLN A 160 5.08 7.89 2.97
N LEU A 161 4.56 7.77 4.19
CA LEU A 161 5.23 7.06 5.26
C LEU A 161 4.65 5.66 5.33
N HIS A 162 5.49 4.66 5.10
CA HIS A 162 5.16 3.27 5.19
C HIS A 162 5.79 2.69 6.46
N ILE A 163 4.98 2.11 7.34
CA ILE A 163 5.40 1.63 8.66
C ILE A 163 5.19 0.12 8.72
N GLY A 164 6.27 -0.64 8.76
CA GLY A 164 6.26 -2.08 8.99
C GLY A 164 5.83 -2.40 10.43
N LEU A 165 4.73 -3.11 10.58
CA LEU A 165 4.23 -3.55 11.88
C LEU A 165 4.88 -4.87 12.29
N ALA A 166 4.95 -5.82 11.36
CA ALA A 166 5.59 -7.11 11.52
C ALA A 166 5.92 -7.69 10.14
N GLU A 167 7.03 -8.39 10.03
CA GLU A 167 7.41 -9.17 8.86
C GLU A 167 7.89 -10.53 9.32
N ASN A 168 6.95 -11.48 9.43
CA ASN A 168 7.23 -12.82 9.93
C ASN A 168 7.72 -13.72 8.79
N ASP A 169 8.92 -14.24 8.92
CA ASP A 169 9.48 -15.25 8.03
C ASP A 169 9.26 -16.65 8.63
N TYR A 170 8.33 -17.40 8.04
CA TYR A 170 8.06 -18.78 8.38
C TYR A 170 8.90 -19.68 7.49
N MET A 171 9.85 -20.41 8.09
CA MET A 171 10.76 -21.26 7.35
C MET A 171 10.34 -22.72 7.40
N GLN A 172 10.44 -23.39 6.26
CA GLN A 172 10.38 -24.86 6.18
C GLN A 172 11.74 -25.37 5.72
N LEU A 173 12.40 -26.12 6.60
CA LEU A 173 13.73 -26.64 6.38
C LEU A 173 13.66 -28.01 5.68
N HIS A 174 14.35 -28.12 4.56
CA HIS A 174 14.61 -29.38 3.85
C HIS A 174 16.12 -29.57 3.76
N LEU A 175 16.75 -29.71 4.95
CA LEU A 175 18.19 -29.76 5.15
C LEU A 175 18.58 -31.02 5.89
N SER A 176 19.80 -31.53 5.60
CA SER A 176 20.48 -32.48 6.47
C SER A 176 21.00 -31.81 7.73
N GLU A 177 21.26 -32.58 8.78
CA GLU A 177 21.82 -32.07 10.04
C GLU A 177 23.17 -31.37 9.81
N GLY A 178 24.03 -31.92 8.93
CA GLY A 178 25.31 -31.31 8.62
C GLY A 178 25.18 -29.95 7.98
N THR A 179 24.25 -29.79 7.00
CA THR A 179 23.98 -28.51 6.34
C THR A 179 23.34 -27.51 7.30
N LYS A 180 22.40 -27.96 8.15
CA LYS A 180 21.77 -27.10 9.17
C LYS A 180 22.81 -26.53 10.12
N ASN A 181 23.64 -27.38 10.74
CA ASN A 181 24.69 -26.97 11.66
C ASN A 181 25.69 -25.99 10.99
N TRP A 182 26.04 -26.24 9.74
CA TRP A 182 26.92 -25.35 8.99
C TRP A 182 26.27 -23.97 8.79
N LEU A 183 24.99 -23.89 8.38
CA LEU A 183 24.27 -22.63 8.20
C LEU A 183 24.18 -21.84 9.51
N GLU A 184 23.90 -22.50 10.64
CA GLU A 184 23.89 -21.88 11.96
C GLU A 184 25.26 -21.29 12.33
N THR A 185 26.36 -21.96 12.00
CA THR A 185 27.72 -21.41 12.21
C THR A 185 28.01 -20.20 11.32
N GLN A 186 27.32 -20.06 10.19
CA GLN A 186 27.41 -18.89 9.32
C GLN A 186 26.43 -17.76 9.75
N GLY A 187 25.67 -17.96 10.82
CA GLY A 187 24.68 -16.97 11.30
C GLY A 187 23.43 -16.88 10.43
N VAL A 188 23.14 -17.90 9.60
CA VAL A 188 21.89 -17.97 8.83
C VAL A 188 20.79 -18.46 9.76
N PRO A 189 19.69 -17.70 9.93
CA PRO A 189 18.57 -18.13 10.75
C PRO A 189 17.97 -19.45 10.22
N THR A 190 17.71 -20.37 11.13
CA THR A 190 17.07 -21.65 10.83
C THR A 190 15.72 -21.82 11.54
N GLU A 191 15.30 -20.81 12.30
CA GLU A 191 14.03 -20.75 13.00
C GLU A 191 13.20 -19.55 12.53
N PRO A 192 11.85 -19.62 12.60
CA PRO A 192 10.98 -18.50 12.26
C PRO A 192 11.27 -17.27 13.13
N TYR A 193 11.35 -16.09 12.52
CA TYR A 193 11.63 -14.83 13.21
C TYR A 193 10.90 -13.64 12.58
N ASP A 194 10.82 -12.52 13.33
CA ASP A 194 10.27 -11.24 12.83
C ASP A 194 11.44 -10.37 12.33
N ARG A 195 11.57 -10.24 11.00
CA ARG A 195 12.61 -9.45 10.36
C ARG A 195 12.57 -7.96 10.75
N MET A 196 11.38 -7.42 11.02
CA MET A 196 11.23 -6.02 11.49
C MET A 196 11.78 -5.80 12.90
N ALA A 197 11.91 -6.87 13.71
CA ALA A 197 12.51 -6.75 15.04
C ALA A 197 14.02 -6.61 14.96
N ASP A 198 14.67 -7.42 14.12
CA ASP A 198 16.11 -7.63 14.19
C ASP A 198 16.88 -7.00 13.02
N GLU A 199 16.35 -7.06 11.80
CA GLU A 199 17.09 -6.76 10.58
C GLU A 199 16.64 -5.47 9.87
N LEU A 200 15.36 -5.11 9.95
CA LEU A 200 14.78 -4.06 9.13
C LEU A 200 14.36 -2.82 9.93
N ILE A 201 14.45 -1.67 9.29
CA ILE A 201 13.90 -0.42 9.79
C ILE A 201 12.40 -0.41 9.51
N ARG A 202 11.60 -0.18 10.56
CA ARG A 202 10.13 -0.15 10.45
C ARG A 202 9.58 1.01 9.62
N ALA A 203 10.29 2.13 9.55
CA ALA A 203 9.86 3.32 8.84
C ALA A 203 10.49 3.39 7.44
N ASN A 204 9.67 3.31 6.41
CA ASN A 204 10.05 3.45 5.02
C ASN A 204 9.40 4.71 4.44
N ILE A 205 10.23 5.69 4.07
CA ILE A 205 9.77 6.87 3.33
C ILE A 205 9.75 6.51 1.87
N GLN A 206 8.59 6.63 1.26
CA GLN A 206 8.41 6.31 -0.16
C GLN A 206 7.90 7.53 -0.91
N MET A 207 8.14 7.57 -2.22
CA MET A 207 7.47 8.47 -3.13
C MET A 207 6.51 7.65 -3.99
N GLY A 208 5.25 8.06 -4.02
CA GLY A 208 4.22 7.45 -4.83
C GLY A 208 3.85 8.32 -6.02
N LEU A 209 3.56 7.70 -7.14
CA LEU A 209 2.97 8.33 -8.31
C LEU A 209 1.94 7.40 -8.94
N GLY A 210 0.91 7.99 -9.54
CA GLY A 210 -0.13 7.18 -10.17
C GLY A 210 -1.25 8.03 -10.73
N GLY A 211 -2.35 7.36 -11.04
CA GLY A 211 -3.54 7.99 -11.56
C GLY A 211 -4.69 7.00 -11.70
N GLY A 212 -5.77 7.47 -12.27
CA GLY A 212 -6.94 6.63 -12.46
C GLY A 212 -8.14 7.37 -13.00
N LEU A 213 -9.26 6.69 -12.95
CA LEU A 213 -10.55 7.19 -13.38
C LEU A 213 -11.47 7.36 -12.17
N GLU A 214 -12.14 8.48 -12.11
CA GLU A 214 -13.19 8.75 -11.13
C GLU A 214 -14.51 8.93 -11.84
N TRP A 215 -15.50 8.11 -11.45
CA TRP A 215 -16.84 8.19 -11.98
C TRP A 215 -17.84 8.28 -10.84
N ASP A 216 -18.47 9.47 -10.72
CA ASP A 216 -19.41 9.79 -9.64
C ASP A 216 -18.79 9.57 -8.25
N CYS A 217 -19.25 8.58 -7.49
CA CYS A 217 -18.70 8.22 -6.18
C CYS A 217 -17.62 7.13 -6.24
N TYR A 218 -17.34 6.58 -7.41
CA TYR A 218 -16.37 5.48 -7.60
C TYR A 218 -15.06 5.99 -8.17
N ARG A 219 -13.95 5.40 -7.71
CA ARG A 219 -12.62 5.66 -8.24
C ARG A 219 -11.87 4.35 -8.44
N LEU A 220 -11.33 4.16 -9.63
CA LEU A 220 -10.34 3.12 -9.93
C LEU A 220 -8.99 3.79 -10.10
N GLN A 221 -8.02 3.36 -9.32
CA GLN A 221 -6.67 3.94 -9.35
C GLN A 221 -5.60 2.87 -9.41
N SER A 222 -4.47 3.24 -10.01
CA SER A 222 -3.24 2.46 -10.01
C SER A 222 -2.07 3.38 -9.74
N GLY A 223 -1.04 2.85 -9.11
CA GLY A 223 0.15 3.62 -8.80
C GLY A 223 1.37 2.76 -8.57
N TYR A 224 2.47 3.47 -8.47
CA TYR A 224 3.79 2.91 -8.22
C TYR A 224 4.43 3.66 -7.05
N ASP A 225 4.91 2.90 -6.09
CA ASP A 225 5.54 3.41 -4.87
C ASP A 225 7.01 2.97 -4.85
N PHE A 226 7.93 3.88 -4.56
CA PHE A 226 9.35 3.57 -4.49
C PHE A 226 9.97 4.13 -3.22
N GLY A 227 10.68 3.24 -2.50
CA GLY A 227 11.38 3.57 -1.26
C GLY A 227 12.57 4.48 -1.49
N LEU A 228 12.72 5.47 -0.61
CA LEU A 228 13.79 6.45 -0.65
C LEU A 228 14.89 6.21 0.36
N ASN A 229 14.63 5.42 1.39
CA ASN A 229 15.60 5.13 2.45
C ASN A 229 16.06 3.67 2.42
N ASN A 230 17.20 3.43 3.04
CA ASN A 230 17.71 2.09 3.27
C ASN A 230 16.89 1.42 4.38
N LEU A 231 16.41 0.21 4.13
CA LEU A 231 15.63 -0.57 5.12
C LEU A 231 16.52 -1.42 6.04
N VAL A 232 17.82 -1.58 5.75
CA VAL A 232 18.73 -2.34 6.60
C VAL A 232 18.99 -1.59 7.90
N LYS A 233 18.72 -2.22 9.04
CA LYS A 233 18.85 -1.61 10.37
C LYS A 233 20.32 -1.37 10.79
N HIS A 234 21.19 -2.34 10.50
CA HIS A 234 22.60 -2.32 10.86
C HIS A 234 23.48 -2.74 9.67
N PRO A 235 23.72 -1.85 8.69
CA PRO A 235 24.59 -2.19 7.57
C PRO A 235 26.03 -2.41 8.07
N GLN A 236 26.57 -3.60 7.81
CA GLN A 236 27.91 -4.00 8.26
C GLN A 236 29.03 -3.45 7.37
N ALA A 237 28.71 -3.11 6.12
CA ALA A 237 29.63 -2.56 5.15
C ALA A 237 29.02 -1.38 4.37
N LYS A 238 29.90 -0.51 3.86
CA LYS A 238 29.49 0.60 3.01
C LYS A 238 28.92 0.05 1.68
N GLY A 239 27.71 0.46 1.34
CA GLY A 239 27.02 -0.02 0.12
C GLY A 239 25.94 -1.03 0.37
N GLN A 240 25.85 -1.62 1.57
CA GLN A 240 24.75 -2.49 1.94
C GLN A 240 23.46 -1.70 2.09
N TYR A 241 22.49 -1.99 1.26
CA TYR A 241 21.15 -1.40 1.36
C TYR A 241 20.07 -2.36 0.88
N MET A 242 18.84 -2.10 1.31
CA MET A 242 17.65 -2.73 0.79
C MET A 242 16.63 -1.65 0.49
N SER A 243 16.08 -1.68 -0.71
CA SER A 243 14.98 -0.82 -1.12
C SER A 243 13.72 -1.65 -1.33
N GLU A 244 12.57 -1.03 -1.06
CA GLU A 244 11.27 -1.61 -1.33
C GLU A 244 10.55 -0.77 -2.37
N TRP A 245 10.00 -1.45 -3.35
CA TRP A 245 9.24 -0.86 -4.44
C TRP A 245 7.91 -1.60 -4.53
N GLY A 246 6.91 -0.94 -5.06
CA GLY A 246 5.62 -1.61 -5.22
C GLY A 246 4.74 -0.95 -6.25
N TRP A 247 3.75 -1.69 -6.73
CA TRP A 247 2.65 -1.17 -7.50
C TRP A 247 1.33 -1.68 -6.92
N PHE A 248 0.27 -0.96 -7.22
CA PHE A 248 -1.04 -1.33 -6.73
C PHE A 248 -2.15 -0.96 -7.73
N VAL A 249 -3.28 -1.63 -7.59
CA VAL A 249 -4.55 -1.28 -8.20
C VAL A 249 -5.60 -1.29 -7.11
N SER A 250 -6.33 -0.19 -6.95
CA SER A 250 -7.33 -0.04 -5.91
C SER A 250 -8.63 0.50 -6.45
N PHE A 251 -9.71 0.06 -5.83
CA PHE A 251 -11.03 0.62 -5.99
C PHE A 251 -11.40 1.43 -4.75
N CYS A 252 -11.92 2.64 -4.96
CA CYS A 252 -12.33 3.52 -3.87
C CYS A 252 -13.79 3.91 -4.03
N TYR A 253 -14.46 4.06 -2.90
CA TYR A 253 -15.83 4.58 -2.81
C TYR A 253 -15.83 5.85 -1.97
N ARG A 254 -16.50 6.90 -2.47
CA ARG A 254 -16.70 8.20 -1.82
C ARG A 254 -18.08 8.28 -1.18
N PHE A 255 -18.12 8.77 0.05
CA PHE A 255 -19.34 9.03 0.80
C PHE A 255 -19.85 10.45 0.59
#